data_4f626687aad2d74f8e435c5e7d87248b
#
_entry.id   4f626687aad2d74f8e435c5e7d87248b
#
_cell.length_a   1.000
_cell.length_b   1.000
_cell.length_c   1.000
_cell.angle_alpha   90.00
_cell.angle_beta   90.00
_cell.angle_gamma   90.00
#
_symmetry.space_group_name_H-M   'P 1'
#
loop_
_entity.id
_entity.type
_entity.pdbx_description
1 polymer ?
#
loop_
_entity_poly.entity_id
_entity_poly.type
_entity_poly.pdbx_seq_one_letter_code
_entity_poly.pdbx_strand_id
1 'polypeptide(L)'
;MLKKDIKIERGAALLLSLLITSVVSLIGYRLFDITIFTSELEKKYISDQQSLLLVLSLEEYTLDFISSSEKRNSLSLMTNKYDPYSPIKIPIERGDVLAQIEDKSDCFNINVLVTNIEKSNKKIVNQEELKFFKNLLISLDTPDEKVEIISASLTDWMDFDDFPDNYNGAEDFYYSNLESPYLPANDYFQNINEIRQIKGISEDIYQNLKPYICALPNELNLINLNSISPLKPKILVALS
;
A
#
# COMPACT_ATOMS: atom_id res chain seq x y z
N MET A 1 5.04 -40.68 -74.39
CA MET A 1 4.14 -39.87 -73.58
C MET A 1 4.35 -40.04 -72.07
N LEU A 2 4.84 -41.14 -71.53
CA LEU A 2 5.03 -41.48 -70.17
C LEU A 2 6.12 -40.70 -69.35
N LYS A 3 7.09 -40.09 -70.04
CA LYS A 3 8.23 -39.43 -69.35
C LYS A 3 7.93 -37.96 -68.94
N LYS A 4 6.83 -37.40 -69.39
CA LYS A 4 6.44 -35.99 -69.04
C LYS A 4 5.62 -35.95 -67.76
N ASP A 5 4.82 -36.96 -67.51
CA ASP A 5 3.95 -37.02 -66.30
C ASP A 5 4.77 -37.26 -65.02
N ILE A 6 5.81 -38.08 -65.07
CA ILE A 6 6.70 -38.35 -63.92
C ILE A 6 7.48 -37.12 -63.45
N LYS A 7 7.79 -36.17 -64.35
CA LYS A 7 8.44 -34.90 -63.96
C LYS A 7 7.48 -33.93 -63.28
N ILE A 8 6.21 -33.90 -63.66
CA ILE A 8 5.16 -33.06 -63.05
C ILE A 8 4.86 -33.58 -61.64
N GLU A 9 4.72 -34.91 -61.47
CA GLU A 9 4.49 -35.50 -60.12
C GLU A 9 5.65 -35.26 -59.16
N ARG A 10 6.91 -35.35 -59.62
CA ARG A 10 8.10 -35.03 -58.79
C ARG A 10 8.14 -33.55 -58.38
N GLY A 11 7.75 -32.60 -59.25
CA GLY A 11 7.67 -31.20 -58.95
C GLY A 11 6.58 -30.87 -57.92
N ALA A 12 5.42 -31.49 -58.07
CA ALA A 12 4.31 -31.34 -57.11
C ALA A 12 4.66 -31.92 -55.70
N ALA A 13 5.33 -33.08 -55.66
CA ALA A 13 5.78 -33.67 -54.38
C ALA A 13 6.80 -32.77 -53.65
N LEU A 14 7.71 -32.11 -54.38
CA LEU A 14 8.69 -31.21 -53.78
C LEU A 14 8.02 -29.93 -53.23
N LEU A 15 7.05 -29.37 -53.93
CA LEU A 15 6.24 -28.23 -53.45
C LEU A 15 5.44 -28.60 -52.21
N LEU A 16 4.83 -29.78 -52.22
CA LEU A 16 4.07 -30.26 -51.04
C LEU A 16 4.98 -30.48 -49.82
N SER A 17 6.15 -31.07 -49.99
CA SER A 17 7.10 -31.25 -48.90
C SER A 17 7.60 -29.91 -48.34
N LEU A 18 7.88 -28.90 -49.16
CA LEU A 18 8.27 -27.57 -48.73
C LEU A 18 7.13 -26.88 -47.96
N LEU A 19 5.89 -27.04 -48.42
CA LEU A 19 4.72 -26.48 -47.72
C LEU A 19 4.54 -27.13 -46.35
N ILE A 20 4.64 -28.46 -46.26
CA ILE A 20 4.52 -29.17 -44.98
C ILE A 20 5.65 -28.74 -44.04
N THR A 21 6.88 -28.69 -44.46
CA THR A 21 8.02 -28.28 -43.63
C THR A 21 7.87 -26.84 -43.14
N SER A 22 7.38 -25.92 -43.98
CA SER A 22 7.13 -24.54 -43.59
C SER A 22 6.05 -24.41 -42.50
N VAL A 23 4.95 -25.18 -42.66
CA VAL A 23 3.87 -25.20 -41.67
C VAL A 23 4.36 -25.79 -40.33
N VAL A 24 5.09 -26.92 -40.37
CA VAL A 24 5.66 -27.52 -39.15
C VAL A 24 6.63 -26.59 -38.45
N SER A 25 7.48 -25.89 -39.25
CA SER A 25 8.41 -24.90 -38.68
C SER A 25 7.69 -23.73 -38.04
N LEU A 26 6.60 -23.26 -38.63
CA LEU A 26 5.77 -22.19 -38.05
C LEU A 26 5.12 -22.59 -36.75
N ILE A 27 4.58 -23.82 -36.68
CA ILE A 27 4.01 -24.37 -35.44
C ILE A 27 5.09 -24.52 -34.37
N GLY A 28 6.26 -25.07 -34.76
CA GLY A 28 7.40 -25.21 -33.84
C GLY A 28 7.85 -23.86 -33.25
N TYR A 29 7.93 -22.83 -34.09
CA TYR A 29 8.26 -21.49 -33.62
C TYR A 29 7.22 -20.94 -32.62
N ARG A 30 5.93 -21.10 -32.91
CA ARG A 30 4.86 -20.67 -31.99
C ARG A 30 4.89 -21.41 -30.66
N LEU A 31 5.11 -22.71 -30.66
CA LEU A 31 5.23 -23.49 -29.44
C LEU A 31 6.44 -23.05 -28.60
N PHE A 32 7.56 -22.78 -29.25
CA PHE A 32 8.76 -22.27 -28.59
C PHE A 32 8.54 -20.92 -27.92
N ASP A 33 7.91 -19.99 -28.64
CA ASP A 33 7.58 -18.64 -28.15
C ASP A 33 6.66 -18.69 -26.91
N ILE A 34 5.59 -19.51 -26.98
CA ILE A 34 4.69 -19.74 -25.85
C ILE A 34 5.45 -20.36 -24.65
N THR A 35 6.34 -21.31 -24.90
CA THR A 35 7.10 -21.97 -23.83
C THR A 35 8.04 -21.01 -23.10
N ILE A 36 8.71 -20.11 -23.85
CA ILE A 36 9.54 -19.07 -23.23
C ILE A 36 8.69 -18.14 -22.37
N PHE A 37 7.59 -17.65 -22.91
CA PHE A 37 6.69 -16.74 -22.19
C PHE A 37 6.12 -17.37 -20.90
N THR A 38 5.65 -18.61 -20.98
CA THR A 38 5.13 -19.30 -19.78
C THR A 38 6.22 -19.56 -18.75
N SER A 39 7.44 -19.90 -19.17
CA SER A 39 8.57 -20.09 -18.26
C SER A 39 8.97 -18.80 -17.53
N GLU A 40 8.90 -17.65 -18.20
CA GLU A 40 9.15 -16.36 -17.56
C GLU A 40 8.07 -15.99 -16.54
N LEU A 41 6.80 -16.25 -16.86
CA LEU A 41 5.69 -16.08 -15.94
C LEU A 41 5.82 -16.99 -14.70
N GLU A 42 6.14 -18.25 -14.89
CA GLU A 42 6.37 -19.20 -13.79
C GLU A 42 7.51 -18.76 -12.88
N LYS A 43 8.63 -18.32 -13.44
CA LYS A 43 9.77 -17.80 -12.65
C LYS A 43 9.36 -16.59 -11.82
N LYS A 44 8.60 -15.66 -12.41
CA LYS A 44 8.10 -14.49 -11.70
C LYS A 44 7.16 -14.90 -10.57
N TYR A 45 6.19 -15.78 -10.86
CA TYR A 45 5.24 -16.27 -9.86
C TYR A 45 5.95 -16.97 -8.69
N ILE A 46 6.92 -17.86 -8.96
CA ILE A 46 7.69 -18.52 -7.92
C ILE A 46 8.49 -17.51 -7.10
N SER A 47 9.10 -16.52 -7.75
CA SER A 47 9.83 -15.44 -7.05
C SER A 47 8.93 -14.63 -6.13
N ASP A 48 7.73 -14.28 -6.59
CA ASP A 48 6.76 -13.51 -5.80
C ASP A 48 6.27 -14.33 -4.59
N GLN A 49 5.99 -15.63 -4.77
CA GLN A 49 5.61 -16.53 -3.69
C GLN A 49 6.74 -16.72 -2.66
N GLN A 50 7.98 -16.86 -3.11
CA GLN A 50 9.14 -16.95 -2.21
C GLN A 50 9.34 -15.66 -1.42
N SER A 51 9.15 -14.51 -2.05
CA SER A 51 9.22 -13.20 -1.39
C SER A 51 8.14 -13.06 -0.32
N LEU A 52 6.90 -13.47 -0.61
CA LEU A 52 5.80 -13.47 0.36
C LEU A 52 6.10 -14.36 1.57
N LEU A 53 6.55 -15.59 1.33
CA LEU A 53 6.91 -16.50 2.42
C LEU A 53 8.04 -15.96 3.28
N LEU A 54 9.01 -15.29 2.68
CA LEU A 54 10.10 -14.64 3.40
C LEU A 54 9.57 -13.51 4.30
N VAL A 55 8.68 -12.66 3.79
CA VAL A 55 8.06 -11.57 4.57
C VAL A 55 7.28 -12.13 5.77
N LEU A 56 6.45 -13.17 5.56
CA LEU A 56 5.71 -13.82 6.64
C LEU A 56 6.64 -14.44 7.70
N SER A 57 7.74 -15.05 7.27
CA SER A 57 8.74 -15.61 8.20
C SER A 57 9.45 -14.53 9.01
N LEU A 58 9.70 -13.37 8.39
CA LEU A 58 10.29 -12.22 9.09
C LEU A 58 9.31 -11.59 10.08
N GLU A 59 8.03 -11.54 9.75
CA GLU A 59 6.98 -11.09 10.68
C GLU A 59 6.97 -11.97 11.94
N GLU A 60 6.89 -13.29 11.79
CA GLU A 60 6.92 -14.24 12.91
C GLU A 60 8.20 -14.10 13.75
N TYR A 61 9.35 -14.01 13.11
CA TYR A 61 10.62 -13.77 13.77
C TYR A 61 10.64 -12.45 14.55
N THR A 62 10.08 -11.39 13.97
CA THR A 62 10.02 -10.06 14.60
C THR A 62 9.09 -10.08 15.82
N LEU A 63 7.93 -10.74 15.72
CA LEU A 63 7.00 -10.91 16.84
C LEU A 63 7.64 -11.66 17.99
N ASP A 64 8.36 -12.78 17.73
CA ASP A 64 9.12 -13.52 18.75
C ASP A 64 10.22 -12.64 19.37
N PHE A 65 10.91 -11.86 18.54
CA PHE A 65 11.94 -10.95 18.99
C PHE A 65 11.41 -9.86 19.91
N ILE A 66 10.27 -9.22 19.56
CA ILE A 66 9.65 -8.15 20.38
C ILE A 66 9.02 -8.73 21.65
N SER A 67 8.47 -9.94 21.62
CA SER A 67 7.84 -10.59 22.78
C SER A 67 8.84 -10.93 23.89
N SER A 68 10.09 -11.18 23.54
CA SER A 68 11.17 -11.52 24.49
C SER A 68 11.73 -10.26 25.17
N SER A 69 11.60 -10.15 26.50
CA SER A 69 12.13 -9.01 27.26
C SER A 69 13.66 -8.85 27.17
N GLU A 70 14.36 -9.95 27.04
CA GLU A 70 15.82 -9.99 26.91
C GLU A 70 16.28 -9.45 25.54
N LYS A 71 15.55 -9.83 24.48
CA LYS A 71 15.80 -9.36 23.11
C LYS A 71 15.40 -7.90 22.91
N ARG A 72 14.31 -7.41 23.58
CA ARG A 72 13.93 -5.98 23.57
C ARG A 72 15.00 -5.09 24.20
N ASN A 73 15.61 -5.52 25.30
CA ASN A 73 16.69 -4.77 25.93
C ASN A 73 17.92 -4.68 25.02
N SER A 74 18.23 -5.74 24.27
CA SER A 74 19.30 -5.71 23.28
C SER A 74 18.99 -4.78 22.08
N LEU A 75 17.72 -4.69 21.67
CA LEU A 75 17.28 -3.75 20.64
C LEU A 75 17.42 -2.28 21.10
N SER A 76 17.02 -1.96 22.35
CA SER A 76 17.20 -0.62 22.90
C SER A 76 18.68 -0.23 23.00
N LEU A 77 19.57 -1.17 23.23
CA LEU A 77 21.02 -0.98 23.20
C LEU A 77 21.56 -0.83 21.76
N MET A 78 20.94 -1.50 20.79
CA MET A 78 21.29 -1.36 19.38
C MET A 78 20.81 -0.01 18.80
N THR A 79 19.59 0.40 19.13
CA THR A 79 19.03 1.70 18.67
C THR A 79 19.75 2.89 19.29
N ASN A 80 20.28 2.77 20.50
CA ASN A 80 21.12 3.83 21.12
C ASN A 80 22.52 3.93 20.50
N LYS A 81 22.98 2.93 19.76
CA LYS A 81 24.33 2.86 19.18
C LYS A 81 24.36 3.06 17.68
N TYR A 82 23.23 2.85 17.00
CA TYR A 82 23.03 3.02 15.55
C TYR A 82 21.89 4.00 15.34
N ASP A 83 21.97 4.76 14.25
CA ASP A 83 20.86 5.57 13.76
C ASP A 83 19.57 4.68 13.74
N PRO A 84 18.53 5.02 14.53
CA PRO A 84 17.31 4.22 14.61
C PRO A 84 16.60 4.07 13.25
N TYR A 85 16.96 4.87 12.26
CA TYR A 85 16.46 4.81 10.89
C TYR A 85 17.34 3.96 9.96
N SER A 86 18.46 3.43 10.47
CA SER A 86 19.36 2.61 9.65
C SER A 86 18.77 1.21 9.48
N PRO A 87 18.53 0.75 8.23
CA PRO A 87 17.97 -0.57 8.00
C PRO A 87 18.94 -1.67 8.45
N ILE A 88 18.40 -2.67 9.14
CA ILE A 88 19.12 -3.89 9.52
C ILE A 88 19.22 -4.78 8.29
N LYS A 89 20.45 -5.09 7.89
CA LYS A 89 20.72 -5.96 6.76
C LYS A 89 20.81 -7.41 7.23
N ILE A 90 19.90 -8.24 6.76
CA ILE A 90 19.83 -9.68 7.06
C ILE A 90 20.25 -10.44 5.80
N PRO A 91 21.42 -11.08 5.79
CA PRO A 91 21.88 -11.88 4.64
C PRO A 91 21.06 -13.15 4.52
N ILE A 92 20.63 -13.46 3.29
CA ILE A 92 19.94 -14.70 2.92
C ILE A 92 20.66 -15.38 1.75
N GLU A 93 20.35 -16.64 1.47
CA GLU A 93 21.05 -17.42 0.43
C GLU A 93 21.07 -16.77 -0.97
N ARG A 94 20.10 -15.93 -1.30
CA ARG A 94 19.94 -15.33 -2.64
C ARG A 94 19.93 -13.79 -2.63
N GLY A 95 20.46 -13.17 -1.60
CA GLY A 95 20.51 -11.70 -1.51
C GLY A 95 20.51 -11.21 -0.07
N ASP A 96 20.00 -10.02 0.12
CA ASP A 96 19.90 -9.40 1.43
C ASP A 96 18.47 -8.91 1.66
N VAL A 97 17.96 -9.05 2.87
CA VAL A 97 16.74 -8.42 3.33
C VAL A 97 17.11 -7.20 4.14
N LEU A 98 16.47 -6.08 3.86
CA LEU A 98 16.59 -4.86 4.63
C LEU A 98 15.35 -4.72 5.51
N ALA A 99 15.53 -4.78 6.83
CA ALA A 99 14.48 -4.58 7.81
C ALA A 99 14.69 -3.23 8.53
N GLN A 100 13.63 -2.43 8.61
CA GLN A 100 13.62 -1.19 9.34
C GLN A 100 12.51 -1.24 10.38
N ILE A 101 12.86 -0.89 11.61
CA ILE A 101 11.88 -0.81 12.71
C ILE A 101 11.59 0.65 12.95
N GLU A 102 10.34 1.04 12.84
CA GLU A 102 9.87 2.39 13.10
C GLU A 102 8.98 2.40 14.34
N ASP A 103 9.26 3.31 15.28
CA ASP A 103 8.35 3.59 16.39
C ASP A 103 7.16 4.41 15.86
N LYS A 104 5.97 3.82 15.91
CA LYS A 104 4.72 4.48 15.52
C LYS A 104 3.93 5.04 16.72
N SER A 105 4.52 5.09 17.90
CA SER A 105 3.91 5.73 19.07
C SER A 105 4.02 7.26 19.04
N ASP A 106 4.72 7.83 18.06
CA ASP A 106 4.91 9.26 17.84
C ASP A 106 4.07 9.84 16.68
N CYS A 107 3.03 9.14 16.23
CA CYS A 107 2.14 9.59 15.17
C CYS A 107 0.67 9.57 15.63
N PHE A 108 -0.13 10.44 15.04
CA PHE A 108 -1.58 10.45 15.24
C PHE A 108 -2.23 9.36 14.38
N ASN A 109 -2.94 8.43 15.01
CA ASN A 109 -3.66 7.40 14.31
C ASN A 109 -4.98 7.94 13.74
N ILE A 110 -5.07 8.10 12.41
CA ILE A 110 -6.28 8.67 11.77
C ILE A 110 -7.53 7.78 11.97
N ASN A 111 -7.37 6.49 12.21
CA ASN A 111 -8.48 5.56 12.40
C ASN A 111 -9.25 5.76 13.72
N VAL A 112 -8.70 6.55 14.65
CA VAL A 112 -9.40 6.89 15.90
C VAL A 112 -10.43 8.00 15.74
N LEU A 113 -10.45 8.68 14.60
CA LEU A 113 -11.44 9.71 14.29
C LEU A 113 -12.87 9.18 14.28
N VAL A 114 -13.03 7.89 14.00
CA VAL A 114 -14.35 7.23 13.93
C VAL A 114 -14.35 6.02 14.86
N THR A 115 -15.41 5.88 15.64
CA THR A 115 -15.60 4.75 16.57
C THR A 115 -16.80 3.92 16.16
N ASN A 116 -16.64 2.59 16.12
CA ASN A 116 -17.74 1.66 15.89
C ASN A 116 -18.63 1.56 17.15
N ILE A 117 -19.93 1.57 16.94
CA ILE A 117 -20.90 1.18 17.98
C ILE A 117 -21.18 -0.30 17.81
N GLU A 118 -20.77 -1.14 18.77
CA GLU A 118 -20.87 -2.60 18.73
C GLU A 118 -22.28 -3.18 18.41
N LYS A 119 -23.33 -2.39 18.49
CA LYS A 119 -24.74 -2.85 18.31
C LYS A 119 -25.49 -2.21 17.16
N SER A 120 -24.91 -1.26 16.49
CA SER A 120 -25.48 -0.66 15.28
C SER A 120 -24.34 -0.45 14.30
N ASN A 121 -24.43 -0.91 13.08
CA ASN A 121 -23.43 -0.67 12.05
C ASN A 121 -23.18 0.83 11.77
N LYS A 122 -23.27 1.68 12.81
CA LYS A 122 -23.01 3.12 12.72
C LYS A 122 -21.68 3.43 13.36
N LYS A 123 -20.85 4.12 12.64
CA LYS A 123 -19.64 4.79 13.17
C LYS A 123 -20.04 6.15 13.75
N ILE A 124 -19.44 6.55 14.85
CA ILE A 124 -19.57 7.89 15.43
C ILE A 124 -18.24 8.60 15.33
N VAL A 125 -18.26 9.84 14.86
CA VAL A 125 -17.10 10.70 14.83
C VAL A 125 -16.68 11.10 16.24
N ASN A 126 -15.40 10.84 16.58
CA ASN A 126 -14.81 11.28 17.83
C ASN A 126 -14.42 12.76 17.75
N GLN A 127 -15.22 13.61 18.39
CA GLN A 127 -15.07 15.07 18.28
C GLN A 127 -13.76 15.59 18.91
N GLU A 128 -13.23 14.93 19.93
CA GLU A 128 -11.97 15.30 20.57
C GLU A 128 -10.79 15.02 19.64
N GLU A 129 -10.77 13.85 19.03
CA GLU A 129 -9.75 13.45 18.08
C GLU A 129 -9.83 14.28 16.77
N LEU A 130 -11.05 14.60 16.33
CA LEU A 130 -11.26 15.47 15.18
C LEU A 130 -10.72 16.88 15.44
N LYS A 131 -10.92 17.40 16.65
CA LYS A 131 -10.35 18.68 17.07
C LYS A 131 -8.83 18.63 17.05
N PHE A 132 -8.24 17.58 17.61
CA PHE A 132 -6.79 17.38 17.55
C PHE A 132 -6.27 17.38 16.11
N PHE A 133 -6.92 16.62 15.23
CA PHE A 133 -6.53 16.54 13.81
C PHE A 133 -6.62 17.89 13.10
N LYS A 134 -7.68 18.67 13.36
CA LYS A 134 -7.81 20.05 12.84
C LYS A 134 -6.68 20.95 13.34
N ASN A 135 -6.36 20.88 14.62
CA ASN A 135 -5.24 21.64 15.20
C ASN A 135 -3.90 21.23 14.57
N LEU A 136 -3.71 19.93 14.29
CA LEU A 136 -2.53 19.44 13.60
C LEU A 136 -2.42 20.06 12.20
N LEU A 137 -3.49 20.04 11.41
CA LEU A 137 -3.52 20.66 10.08
C LEU A 137 -3.20 22.16 10.15
N ILE A 138 -3.79 22.89 11.09
CA ILE A 138 -3.51 24.32 11.32
C ILE A 138 -2.04 24.53 11.67
N SER A 139 -1.49 23.71 12.56
CA SER A 139 -0.08 23.79 12.93
C SER A 139 0.88 23.54 11.78
N LEU A 140 0.42 22.85 10.73
CA LEU A 140 1.13 22.57 9.48
C LEU A 140 0.87 23.64 8.39
N ASP A 141 0.36 24.79 8.78
CA ASP A 141 0.07 25.94 7.90
C ASP A 141 -0.96 25.62 6.79
N THR A 142 -1.87 24.66 7.06
CA THR A 142 -3.00 24.36 6.17
C THR A 142 -4.05 25.48 6.29
N PRO A 143 -4.55 26.07 5.18
CA PRO A 143 -5.59 27.09 5.22
C PRO A 143 -6.88 26.61 5.88
N ASP A 144 -7.53 27.45 6.69
CA ASP A 144 -8.72 27.09 7.49
C ASP A 144 -9.84 26.46 6.64
N GLU A 145 -10.09 26.98 5.45
CA GLU A 145 -11.06 26.40 4.51
C GLU A 145 -10.71 24.95 4.15
N LYS A 146 -9.43 24.66 3.93
CA LYS A 146 -8.94 23.30 3.62
C LYS A 146 -9.01 22.40 4.84
N VAL A 147 -8.75 22.91 6.04
CA VAL A 147 -8.88 22.15 7.29
C VAL A 147 -10.30 21.60 7.43
N GLU A 148 -11.32 22.43 7.21
CA GLU A 148 -12.73 22.01 7.30
C GLU A 148 -13.09 20.99 6.21
N ILE A 149 -12.65 21.21 4.97
CA ILE A 149 -12.91 20.28 3.86
C ILE A 149 -12.25 18.92 4.11
N ILE A 150 -10.96 18.90 4.48
CA ILE A 150 -10.21 17.68 4.70
C ILE A 150 -10.80 16.90 5.88
N SER A 151 -11.10 17.60 6.97
CA SER A 151 -11.62 16.95 8.18
C SER A 151 -13.00 16.32 7.95
N ALA A 152 -13.91 17.01 7.28
CA ALA A 152 -15.23 16.47 6.94
C ALA A 152 -15.11 15.30 5.95
N SER A 153 -14.35 15.46 4.88
CA SER A 153 -14.19 14.40 3.87
C SER A 153 -13.45 13.18 4.40
N LEU A 154 -12.61 13.33 5.43
CA LEU A 154 -11.92 12.22 6.07
C LEU A 154 -12.88 11.40 6.95
N THR A 155 -13.82 12.06 7.63
CA THR A 155 -14.84 11.36 8.42
C THR A 155 -15.84 10.64 7.53
N ASP A 156 -16.31 11.29 6.46
CA ASP A 156 -17.18 10.68 5.46
C ASP A 156 -16.52 9.45 4.77
N TRP A 157 -15.21 9.52 4.49
CA TRP A 157 -14.47 8.39 3.91
C TRP A 157 -14.53 7.12 4.75
N MET A 158 -14.65 7.27 6.07
CA MET A 158 -14.59 6.16 7.02
C MET A 158 -15.96 5.72 7.54
N ASP A 159 -17.02 6.53 7.40
CA ASP A 159 -18.32 6.14 7.89
C ASP A 159 -19.07 5.22 6.90
N PHE A 160 -20.27 4.77 7.26
CA PHE A 160 -20.98 3.73 6.50
C PHE A 160 -22.12 4.27 5.67
N ASP A 161 -22.42 5.55 5.79
CA ASP A 161 -23.53 6.11 5.01
C ASP A 161 -23.00 6.82 3.75
N ASP A 162 -23.91 7.19 2.85
CA ASP A 162 -23.57 7.82 1.56
C ASP A 162 -23.93 9.32 1.56
N PHE A 163 -24.12 9.93 2.75
CA PHE A 163 -24.55 11.31 2.88
C PHE A 163 -23.42 12.14 3.51
N PRO A 164 -22.92 13.17 2.83
CA PRO A 164 -21.89 14.02 3.42
C PRO A 164 -22.39 14.67 4.71
N ASP A 165 -21.61 14.55 5.78
CA ASP A 165 -21.92 15.11 7.11
C ASP A 165 -22.25 16.59 7.09
N ASN A 166 -21.65 17.32 6.17
CA ASN A 166 -21.90 18.73 5.97
C ASN A 166 -21.49 19.18 4.56
N TYR A 167 -21.62 20.46 4.27
CA TYR A 167 -21.28 21.05 2.97
C TYR A 167 -19.81 20.79 2.51
N ASN A 168 -18.90 20.58 3.44
CA ASN A 168 -17.49 20.39 3.16
C ASN A 168 -17.12 18.91 2.88
N GLY A 169 -17.97 17.99 3.29
CA GLY A 169 -17.77 16.55 3.16
C GLY A 169 -17.74 16.04 1.71
N ALA A 170 -17.47 14.74 1.53
CA ALA A 170 -17.41 14.11 0.23
C ALA A 170 -17.71 12.62 0.33
N GLU A 171 -18.71 12.18 -0.44
CA GLU A 171 -19.22 10.84 -0.54
C GLU A 171 -19.22 10.32 -1.99
N ASP A 172 -19.85 9.19 -2.23
CA ASP A 172 -19.98 8.51 -3.52
C ASP A 172 -20.22 9.47 -4.69
N PHE A 173 -21.13 10.43 -4.51
CA PHE A 173 -21.44 11.39 -5.55
C PHE A 173 -20.25 12.26 -5.93
N TYR A 174 -19.43 12.67 -4.98
CA TYR A 174 -18.25 13.46 -5.26
C TYR A 174 -17.18 12.64 -5.97
N TYR A 175 -16.82 11.48 -5.41
CA TYR A 175 -15.71 10.67 -5.91
C TYR A 175 -16.01 9.99 -7.25
N SER A 176 -17.27 9.61 -7.51
CA SER A 176 -17.69 9.03 -8.79
C SER A 176 -17.71 10.03 -9.96
N ASN A 177 -17.74 11.34 -9.67
CA ASN A 177 -17.72 12.41 -10.69
C ASN A 177 -16.32 12.97 -10.96
N LEU A 178 -15.28 12.41 -10.39
CA LEU A 178 -13.90 12.82 -10.69
C LEU A 178 -13.47 12.36 -12.09
N GLU A 179 -12.42 12.97 -12.63
CA GLU A 179 -11.82 12.56 -13.92
C GLU A 179 -11.40 11.08 -13.93
N SER A 180 -10.88 10.60 -12.81
CA SER A 180 -10.63 9.17 -12.56
C SER A 180 -11.53 8.73 -11.42
N PRO A 181 -12.72 8.18 -11.71
CA PRO A 181 -13.73 7.85 -10.70
C PRO A 181 -13.29 6.71 -9.77
N TYR A 182 -13.63 6.84 -8.49
CA TYR A 182 -13.54 5.79 -7.47
C TYR A 182 -14.65 6.02 -6.43
N LEU A 183 -14.75 5.15 -5.44
CA LEU A 183 -15.68 5.28 -4.31
C LEU A 183 -14.89 5.44 -3.01
N PRO A 184 -15.45 6.09 -1.97
CA PRO A 184 -14.88 6.08 -0.63
C PRO A 184 -14.78 4.65 -0.10
N ALA A 185 -13.91 4.43 0.87
CA ALA A 185 -13.71 3.08 1.42
C ALA A 185 -14.86 2.65 2.33
N ASN A 186 -15.57 3.59 2.95
CA ASN A 186 -16.55 3.38 4.01
C ASN A 186 -16.02 2.42 5.07
N ASP A 187 -14.71 2.50 5.34
CA ASP A 187 -13.97 1.67 6.29
C ASP A 187 -12.70 2.38 6.78
N TYR A 188 -12.05 1.80 7.77
CA TYR A 188 -10.78 2.28 8.29
C TYR A 188 -9.68 2.23 7.24
N PHE A 189 -8.76 3.19 7.31
CA PHE A 189 -7.55 3.21 6.48
C PHE A 189 -6.70 1.98 6.77
N GLN A 190 -6.35 1.24 5.72
CA GLN A 190 -5.39 0.15 5.79
C GLN A 190 -3.96 0.65 5.54
N ASN A 191 -3.84 1.73 4.77
CA ASN A 191 -2.57 2.33 4.45
C ASN A 191 -2.67 3.86 4.48
N ILE A 192 -1.72 4.53 5.13
CA ILE A 192 -1.72 5.99 5.23
C ILE A 192 -1.67 6.71 3.87
N ASN A 193 -1.19 6.05 2.82
CA ASN A 193 -1.16 6.64 1.49
C ASN A 193 -2.57 6.85 0.89
N GLU A 194 -3.59 6.15 1.39
CA GLU A 194 -4.98 6.31 0.94
C GLU A 194 -5.50 7.72 1.20
N ILE A 195 -4.97 8.42 2.22
CA ILE A 195 -5.35 9.80 2.53
C ILE A 195 -5.16 10.75 1.34
N ARG A 196 -4.31 10.41 0.38
CA ARG A 196 -4.12 11.20 -0.86
C ARG A 196 -5.37 11.24 -1.73
N GLN A 197 -6.31 10.34 -1.52
CA GLN A 197 -7.58 10.27 -2.27
C GLN A 197 -8.66 11.14 -1.65
N ILE A 198 -8.45 11.65 -0.44
CA ILE A 198 -9.42 12.49 0.28
C ILE A 198 -9.54 13.87 -0.39
N LYS A 199 -10.78 14.32 -0.56
CA LYS A 199 -11.09 15.67 -1.04
C LYS A 199 -10.36 16.73 -0.19
N GLY A 200 -9.69 17.64 -0.86
CA GLY A 200 -8.95 18.74 -0.21
C GLY A 200 -7.47 18.45 0.03
N ILE A 201 -7.04 17.19 0.02
CA ILE A 201 -5.62 16.82 0.14
C ILE A 201 -4.92 17.09 -1.19
N SER A 202 -3.94 17.98 -1.18
CA SER A 202 -2.96 18.16 -2.25
C SER A 202 -1.68 17.41 -1.92
N GLU A 203 -0.80 17.22 -2.92
CA GLU A 203 0.49 16.56 -2.69
C GLU A 203 1.32 17.30 -1.62
N ASP A 204 1.31 18.63 -1.62
CA ASP A 204 2.05 19.43 -0.62
C ASP A 204 1.49 19.21 0.79
N ILE A 205 0.16 19.23 0.96
CA ILE A 205 -0.50 18.95 2.24
C ILE A 205 -0.16 17.52 2.70
N TYR A 206 -0.22 16.54 1.78
CA TYR A 206 0.11 15.17 2.09
C TYR A 206 1.55 15.01 2.57
N GLN A 207 2.52 15.60 1.89
CA GLN A 207 3.94 15.50 2.27
C GLN A 207 4.22 16.15 3.63
N ASN A 208 3.55 17.26 3.94
CA ASN A 208 3.66 17.93 5.23
C ASN A 208 2.99 17.13 6.35
N LEU A 209 1.85 16.49 6.08
CA LEU A 209 1.07 15.74 7.07
C LEU A 209 1.60 14.33 7.33
N LYS A 210 2.10 13.64 6.30
CA LYS A 210 2.56 12.25 6.34
C LYS A 210 3.48 11.90 7.52
N PRO A 211 4.46 12.73 7.93
CA PRO A 211 5.33 12.41 9.05
C PRO A 211 4.61 12.32 10.41
N TYR A 212 3.44 12.92 10.53
CA TYR A 212 2.70 13.11 11.78
C TYR A 212 1.55 12.14 11.98
N ILE A 213 1.13 11.43 10.92
CA ILE A 213 -0.04 10.56 10.92
C ILE A 213 0.32 9.11 10.60
N CYS A 214 -0.51 8.19 11.04
CA CYS A 214 -0.41 6.76 10.75
C CYS A 214 -1.80 6.14 10.61
N ALA A 215 -1.87 4.98 9.97
CA ALA A 215 -3.04 4.11 9.92
C ALA A 215 -2.72 2.86 10.75
N LEU A 216 -3.21 2.81 11.96
CA LEU A 216 -3.08 1.69 12.90
C LEU A 216 -4.48 1.16 13.22
N PRO A 217 -4.62 -0.03 13.83
CA PRO A 217 -5.92 -0.46 14.35
C PRO A 217 -6.57 0.64 15.22
N ASN A 218 -7.87 0.83 15.08
CA ASN A 218 -8.62 1.93 15.72
C ASN A 218 -8.59 1.91 17.25
N GLU A 219 -8.27 0.78 17.86
CA GLU A 219 -8.15 0.63 19.32
C GLU A 219 -6.86 1.28 19.89
N LEU A 220 -5.90 1.60 19.01
CA LEU A 220 -4.61 2.16 19.39
C LEU A 220 -4.61 3.68 19.26
N ASN A 221 -5.03 4.36 20.33
CA ASN A 221 -5.03 5.82 20.41
C ASN A 221 -4.03 6.35 21.47
N LEU A 222 -2.78 5.97 21.36
CA LEU A 222 -1.77 6.39 22.33
C LEU A 222 -0.60 7.07 21.64
N ILE A 223 -0.58 8.41 21.69
CA ILE A 223 0.63 9.16 21.39
C ILE A 223 1.51 9.16 22.64
N ASN A 224 2.66 8.53 22.56
CA ASN A 224 3.63 8.54 23.65
C ASN A 224 4.45 9.85 23.59
N LEU A 225 4.16 10.78 24.48
CA LEU A 225 4.83 12.08 24.52
C LEU A 225 6.36 11.97 24.73
N ASN A 226 6.82 10.88 25.33
CA ASN A 226 8.26 10.66 25.56
C ASN A 226 9.00 10.15 24.30
N SER A 227 8.28 9.60 23.33
CA SER A 227 8.86 9.13 22.06
C SER A 227 8.71 10.13 20.92
N ILE A 228 8.03 11.28 21.13
CA ILE A 228 7.91 12.30 20.10
C ILE A 228 9.29 12.79 19.72
N SER A 229 9.63 12.56 18.45
CA SER A 229 10.88 13.04 17.87
C SER A 229 10.96 14.58 17.95
N PRO A 230 12.11 15.17 18.29
CA PRO A 230 12.34 16.61 18.18
C PRO A 230 12.05 17.16 16.77
N LEU A 231 12.01 16.28 15.76
CA LEU A 231 11.68 16.64 14.38
C LEU A 231 10.16 16.77 14.15
N LYS A 232 9.33 16.38 15.14
CA LYS A 232 7.86 16.39 15.05
C LYS A 232 7.20 17.32 16.10
N PRO A 233 7.66 18.54 16.31
CA PRO A 233 7.15 19.42 17.38
C PRO A 233 5.67 19.81 17.20
N LYS A 234 5.16 19.71 15.97
CA LYS A 234 3.78 20.10 15.63
C LYS A 234 2.72 19.23 16.31
N ILE A 235 3.04 17.98 16.67
CA ILE A 235 2.15 17.11 17.47
C ILE A 235 1.87 17.74 18.85
N LEU A 236 2.88 18.31 19.49
CA LEU A 236 2.72 18.98 20.79
C LEU A 236 1.89 20.24 20.69
N VAL A 237 2.02 20.98 19.58
CA VAL A 237 1.19 22.17 19.31
C VAL A 237 -0.27 21.79 19.10
N ALA A 238 -0.55 20.65 18.46
CA ALA A 238 -1.91 20.19 18.22
C ALA A 238 -2.65 19.76 19.51
N LEU A 239 -1.91 19.44 20.57
CA LEU A 239 -2.46 19.09 21.88
C LEU A 239 -2.91 20.31 22.71
N SER A 240 -2.50 21.52 22.33
CA SER A 240 -2.85 22.75 23.05
C SER A 240 -4.16 23.36 22.53
#